data_9b54aa8bc0432e9edd6e0d9ed62c8ebb
#
_entry.id   9b54aa8bc0432e9edd6e0d9ed62c8ebb
#
_cell.length_a   1.000
_cell.length_b   1.000
_cell.length_c   1.000
_cell.angle_alpha   90.00
_cell.angle_beta   90.00
_cell.angle_gamma   90.00
#
_symmetry.space_group_name_H-M   'P 1'
#
loop_
_entity.id
_entity.type
_entity.pdbx_description
1 polymer ?
#
loop_
_entity_poly.entity_id
_entity_poly.type
_entity_poly.pdbx_seq_one_letter_code
_entity_poly.pdbx_strand_id
1 'polypeptide(L)'
;LLSEPVQTRREIGLQLGANAAIDPIHEDLTARIRALTGMDGVDVVIECVGNTIATAQAFSATKRGTTVLLFSVPKSGTTHPLSLEDVYQKELTIVGSIINPDTHQRAVDLINSGRIQLAPILTHRFPIERLKDAILMQMSSESLKVLVGSNYD
;
A
#
# COMPACT_ATOMS: atom_id res chain seq x y z
N LEU A 1 -10.49 -1.53 -2.41
CA LEU A 1 -10.48 -0.45 -1.41
C LEU A 1 -9.06 -0.03 -1.13
N LEU A 2 -8.83 1.27 -0.87
CA LEU A 2 -7.56 1.83 -0.45
C LEU A 2 -7.70 2.41 0.96
N SER A 3 -6.80 2.05 1.87
CA SER A 3 -6.67 2.69 3.21
C SER A 3 -5.38 3.51 3.21
N GLU A 4 -5.49 4.83 3.33
CA GLU A 4 -4.36 5.75 3.20
C GLU A 4 -4.63 7.03 4.00
N PRO A 5 -3.76 7.44 4.93
CA PRO A 5 -3.99 8.61 5.77
C PRO A 5 -3.86 9.94 5.02
N VAL A 6 -3.07 10.00 3.93
CA VAL A 6 -2.82 11.25 3.20
C VAL A 6 -3.89 11.48 2.15
N GLN A 7 -4.63 12.58 2.26
CA GLN A 7 -5.77 12.89 1.38
C GLN A 7 -5.38 12.90 -0.10
N THR A 8 -4.31 13.58 -0.48
CA THR A 8 -3.88 13.65 -1.88
C THR A 8 -3.54 12.28 -2.47
N ARG A 9 -3.00 11.37 -1.65
CA ARG A 9 -2.74 9.98 -2.07
C ARG A 9 -4.02 9.19 -2.24
N ARG A 10 -5.03 9.42 -1.37
CA ARG A 10 -6.37 8.81 -1.54
C ARG A 10 -7.01 9.25 -2.87
N GLU A 11 -6.94 10.55 -3.19
CA GLU A 11 -7.48 11.12 -4.42
C GLU A 11 -6.82 10.50 -5.67
N ILE A 12 -5.49 10.38 -5.66
CA ILE A 12 -4.75 9.72 -6.73
C ILE A 12 -5.13 8.23 -6.84
N GLY A 13 -5.27 7.55 -5.72
CA GLY A 13 -5.73 6.17 -5.70
C GLY A 13 -7.10 5.98 -6.36
N LEU A 14 -8.04 6.89 -6.10
CA LEU A 14 -9.36 6.89 -6.75
C LEU A 14 -9.24 7.17 -8.26
N GLN A 15 -8.41 8.12 -8.68
CA GLN A 15 -8.13 8.40 -10.11
C GLN A 15 -7.54 7.19 -10.83
N LEU A 16 -6.74 6.38 -10.12
CA LEU A 16 -6.11 5.16 -10.65
C LEU A 16 -7.03 3.93 -10.61
N GLY A 17 -8.28 4.08 -10.16
CA GLY A 17 -9.29 3.04 -10.24
C GLY A 17 -9.62 2.32 -8.92
N ALA A 18 -9.18 2.82 -7.78
CA ALA A 18 -9.70 2.32 -6.51
C ALA A 18 -11.20 2.66 -6.40
N ASN A 19 -12.03 1.67 -6.08
CA ASN A 19 -13.48 1.87 -5.96
C ASN A 19 -13.87 2.76 -4.77
N ALA A 20 -13.06 2.76 -3.71
CA ALA A 20 -13.20 3.66 -2.57
C ALA A 20 -11.87 3.83 -1.85
N ALA A 21 -11.72 4.96 -1.18
CA ALA A 21 -10.59 5.25 -0.30
C ALA A 21 -11.11 5.58 1.10
N ILE A 22 -10.39 5.13 2.12
CA ILE A 22 -10.74 5.24 3.54
C ILE A 22 -9.62 5.99 4.25
N ASP A 23 -9.97 6.94 5.09
CA ASP A 23 -9.03 7.62 5.98
C ASP A 23 -8.91 6.83 7.30
N PRO A 24 -7.84 6.05 7.51
CA PRO A 24 -7.73 5.21 8.71
C PRO A 24 -7.46 5.99 9.99
N ILE A 25 -7.28 7.32 9.91
CA ILE A 25 -7.09 8.18 11.08
C ILE A 25 -8.44 8.68 11.60
N HIS A 26 -9.36 9.02 10.70
CA HIS A 26 -10.61 9.69 11.04
C HIS A 26 -11.84 8.80 10.84
N GLU A 27 -11.68 7.63 10.21
CA GLU A 27 -12.78 6.70 9.96
C GLU A 27 -12.49 5.34 10.61
N ASP A 28 -13.54 4.67 11.09
CA ASP A 28 -13.46 3.26 11.49
C ASP A 28 -13.37 2.39 10.23
N LEU A 29 -12.22 1.75 10.05
CA LEU A 29 -11.92 0.96 8.87
C LEU A 29 -12.93 -0.19 8.67
N THR A 30 -13.27 -0.90 9.73
CA THR A 30 -14.18 -2.06 9.65
C THR A 30 -15.61 -1.64 9.38
N ALA A 31 -16.08 -0.56 10.02
CA ALA A 31 -17.37 0.02 9.75
C ALA A 31 -17.47 0.52 8.29
N ARG A 32 -16.41 1.15 7.77
CA ARG A 32 -16.37 1.60 6.37
C ARG A 32 -16.35 0.45 5.37
N ILE A 33 -15.58 -0.60 5.65
CA ILE A 33 -15.58 -1.82 4.81
C ILE A 33 -17.00 -2.39 4.75
N ARG A 34 -17.67 -2.55 5.90
CA ARG A 34 -19.04 -3.07 5.96
C ARG A 34 -20.02 -2.18 5.18
N ALA A 35 -19.95 -0.88 5.34
CA ALA A 35 -20.80 0.07 4.62
C ALA A 35 -20.61 0.02 3.09
N LEU A 36 -19.38 -0.20 2.63
CA LEU A 36 -19.02 -0.22 1.21
C LEU A 36 -19.27 -1.58 0.53
N THR A 37 -19.18 -2.67 1.27
CA THR A 37 -19.19 -4.01 0.69
C THR A 37 -20.39 -4.88 1.14
N GLY A 38 -21.06 -4.49 2.23
CA GLY A 38 -22.06 -5.32 2.91
C GLY A 38 -21.45 -6.51 3.66
N MET A 39 -20.11 -6.58 3.81
CA MET A 39 -19.40 -7.70 4.42
C MET A 39 -18.58 -7.23 5.65
N ASP A 40 -18.30 -8.16 6.56
CA ASP A 40 -17.54 -7.88 7.79
C ASP A 40 -16.02 -7.80 7.57
N GLY A 41 -15.56 -7.92 6.34
CA GLY A 41 -14.15 -7.86 5.96
C GLY A 41 -13.97 -8.04 4.46
N VAL A 42 -12.73 -8.19 4.03
CA VAL A 42 -12.33 -8.33 2.63
C VAL A 42 -11.72 -9.69 2.34
N ASP A 43 -11.69 -10.11 1.06
CA ASP A 43 -11.12 -11.40 0.66
C ASP A 43 -9.60 -11.39 0.68
N VAL A 44 -8.99 -10.24 0.34
CA VAL A 44 -7.53 -10.06 0.29
C VAL A 44 -7.15 -8.76 0.94
N VAL A 45 -6.14 -8.80 1.80
CA VAL A 45 -5.48 -7.63 2.37
C VAL A 45 -4.03 -7.60 1.91
N ILE A 46 -3.56 -6.47 1.42
CA ILE A 46 -2.15 -6.24 1.09
C ILE A 46 -1.64 -5.15 2.03
N GLU A 47 -0.81 -5.53 3.02
CA GLU A 47 -0.20 -4.61 3.98
C GLU A 47 1.10 -4.06 3.37
N CYS A 48 1.14 -2.72 3.11
CA CYS A 48 2.22 -2.05 2.39
C CYS A 48 3.00 -1.03 3.23
N VAL A 49 2.73 -0.91 4.53
CA VAL A 49 3.28 0.15 5.39
C VAL A 49 4.40 -0.33 6.31
N GLY A 50 4.27 -1.52 6.89
CA GLY A 50 5.30 -2.15 7.73
C GLY A 50 5.38 -1.61 9.15
N ASN A 51 4.30 -1.05 9.70
CA ASN A 51 4.23 -0.65 11.10
C ASN A 51 3.11 -1.39 11.85
N THR A 52 3.18 -1.36 13.19
CA THR A 52 2.24 -2.10 14.04
C THR A 52 0.79 -1.65 13.90
N ILE A 53 0.55 -0.36 13.62
CA ILE A 53 -0.81 0.19 13.46
C ILE A 53 -1.43 -0.31 12.16
N ALA A 54 -0.73 -0.17 11.06
CA ALA A 54 -1.22 -0.63 9.76
C ALA A 54 -1.39 -2.16 9.73
N THR A 55 -0.47 -2.90 10.38
CA THR A 55 -0.61 -4.35 10.52
C THR A 55 -1.85 -4.73 11.34
N ALA A 56 -2.12 -4.04 12.46
CA ALA A 56 -3.34 -4.26 13.23
C ALA A 56 -4.60 -3.97 12.41
N GLN A 57 -4.62 -2.88 11.65
CA GLN A 57 -5.71 -2.55 10.73
C GLN A 57 -5.90 -3.59 9.63
N ALA A 58 -4.79 -4.11 9.08
CA ALA A 58 -4.82 -5.19 8.09
C ALA A 58 -5.52 -6.45 8.63
N PHE A 59 -5.21 -6.87 9.86
CA PHE A 59 -5.86 -8.00 10.50
C PHE A 59 -7.31 -7.70 10.92
N SER A 60 -7.63 -6.48 11.33
CA SER A 60 -9.01 -6.10 11.65
C SER A 60 -9.94 -6.12 10.44
N ALA A 61 -9.40 -5.91 9.23
CA ALA A 61 -10.15 -5.95 7.97
C ALA A 61 -10.46 -7.37 7.47
N THR A 62 -10.03 -8.42 8.19
CA THR A 62 -10.20 -9.81 7.76
C THR A 62 -11.58 -10.37 8.08
N LYS A 63 -12.09 -11.19 7.18
CA LYS A 63 -13.25 -12.09 7.36
C LYS A 63 -12.80 -13.55 7.19
N ARG A 64 -13.74 -14.50 7.22
CA ARG A 64 -13.43 -15.91 6.95
C ARG A 64 -12.87 -16.10 5.53
N GLY A 65 -11.77 -16.83 5.43
CA GLY A 65 -11.09 -17.14 4.16
C GLY A 65 -10.20 -16.03 3.63
N THR A 66 -9.96 -14.94 4.40
CA THR A 66 -9.10 -13.84 3.94
C THR A 66 -7.65 -14.28 3.77
N THR A 67 -7.05 -13.85 2.67
CA THR A 67 -5.59 -13.88 2.48
C THR A 67 -4.98 -12.54 2.88
N VAL A 68 -4.04 -12.55 3.81
CA VAL A 68 -3.26 -11.39 4.24
C VAL A 68 -1.84 -11.49 3.67
N LEU A 69 -1.49 -10.58 2.77
CA LEU A 69 -0.14 -10.46 2.23
C LEU A 69 0.61 -9.36 2.99
N LEU A 70 1.66 -9.74 3.71
CA LEU A 70 2.62 -8.81 4.31
C LEU A 70 3.66 -8.44 3.25
N PHE A 71 3.42 -7.34 2.57
CA PHE A 71 4.21 -6.88 1.42
C PHE A 71 5.27 -5.86 1.80
N SER A 72 5.05 -5.13 2.89
CA SER A 72 5.94 -4.08 3.36
C SER A 72 7.28 -4.63 3.90
N VAL A 73 8.28 -3.74 3.97
CA VAL A 73 9.54 -4.00 4.65
C VAL A 73 9.50 -3.34 6.03
N PRO A 74 9.18 -4.07 7.11
CA PRO A 74 9.12 -3.51 8.45
C PRO A 74 10.54 -3.15 8.95
N LYS A 75 10.60 -2.25 9.92
CA LYS A 75 11.87 -2.01 10.63
C LYS A 75 12.29 -3.28 11.37
N SER A 76 13.60 -3.51 11.46
CA SER A 76 14.14 -4.63 12.24
C SER A 76 13.60 -4.64 13.67
N GLY A 77 13.17 -5.80 14.14
CA GLY A 77 12.57 -5.98 15.46
C GLY A 77 11.08 -5.58 15.56
N THR A 78 10.44 -5.13 14.49
CA THR A 78 8.98 -4.90 14.50
C THR A 78 8.26 -6.22 14.70
N THR A 79 7.37 -6.28 15.69
CA THR A 79 6.52 -7.44 15.98
C THR A 79 5.06 -7.00 16.07
N HIS A 80 4.15 -7.92 15.75
CA HIS A 80 2.72 -7.74 15.94
C HIS A 80 2.13 -8.98 16.62
N PRO A 81 1.39 -8.83 17.73
CA PRO A 81 0.71 -9.96 18.34
C PRO A 81 -0.41 -10.46 17.42
N LEU A 82 -0.37 -11.74 17.08
CA LEU A 82 -1.36 -12.36 16.23
C LEU A 82 -2.33 -13.19 17.08
N SER A 83 -3.64 -12.94 16.94
CA SER A 83 -4.65 -13.81 17.55
C SER A 83 -4.67 -15.16 16.82
N LEU A 84 -4.21 -16.22 17.49
CA LEU A 84 -4.28 -17.57 16.96
C LEU A 84 -5.73 -18.04 16.82
N GLU A 85 -6.63 -17.56 17.68
CA GLU A 85 -8.05 -17.82 17.59
C GLU A 85 -8.63 -17.24 16.29
N ASP A 86 -8.32 -15.99 15.97
CA ASP A 86 -8.77 -15.35 14.71
C ASP A 86 -8.23 -16.10 13.48
N VAL A 87 -6.98 -16.52 13.51
CA VAL A 87 -6.39 -17.31 12.41
C VAL A 87 -7.16 -18.59 12.19
N TYR A 88 -7.48 -19.30 13.28
CA TYR A 88 -8.23 -20.56 13.22
C TYR A 88 -9.68 -20.34 12.82
N GLN A 89 -10.40 -19.45 13.50
CA GLN A 89 -11.85 -19.23 13.30
C GLN A 89 -12.15 -18.64 11.91
N LYS A 90 -11.29 -17.79 11.42
CA LYS A 90 -11.44 -17.14 10.12
C LYS A 90 -10.75 -17.91 8.97
N GLU A 91 -10.05 -19.02 9.27
CA GLU A 91 -9.28 -19.77 8.25
C GLU A 91 -8.36 -18.86 7.43
N LEU A 92 -7.57 -18.00 8.13
CA LEU A 92 -6.74 -17.01 7.45
C LEU A 92 -5.54 -17.66 6.76
N THR A 93 -5.23 -17.18 5.56
CA THR A 93 -3.95 -17.44 4.89
C THR A 93 -3.05 -16.22 5.06
N ILE A 94 -1.90 -16.39 5.70
CA ILE A 94 -0.93 -15.30 5.91
C ILE A 94 0.31 -15.59 5.06
N VAL A 95 0.66 -14.64 4.18
CA VAL A 95 1.76 -14.80 3.22
C VAL A 95 2.73 -13.63 3.37
N GLY A 96 4.02 -13.93 3.37
CA GLY A 96 5.09 -12.93 3.30
C GLY A 96 5.56 -12.73 1.86
N SER A 97 6.12 -11.57 1.58
CA SER A 97 6.79 -11.25 0.32
C SER A 97 8.13 -10.61 0.61
N ILE A 98 9.18 -11.00 -0.11
CA ILE A 98 10.48 -10.36 0.00
C ILE A 98 10.98 -9.95 -1.38
N ILE A 99 11.27 -8.65 -1.52
CA ILE A 99 11.81 -8.05 -2.74
C ILE A 99 11.01 -8.49 -3.98
N ASN A 100 11.60 -8.52 -5.13
CA ASN A 100 10.92 -8.81 -6.41
C ASN A 100 11.82 -9.69 -7.31
N PRO A 101 12.07 -10.95 -6.90
CA PRO A 101 12.90 -11.86 -7.69
C PRO A 101 12.25 -12.07 -9.07
N ASP A 102 13.05 -11.87 -10.13
CA ASP A 102 12.68 -12.12 -11.54
C ASP A 102 11.41 -11.41 -12.04
N THR A 103 10.94 -10.38 -11.33
CA THR A 103 9.71 -9.66 -11.70
C THR A 103 9.97 -8.35 -12.43
N HIS A 104 11.22 -7.89 -12.52
CA HIS A 104 11.55 -6.57 -13.08
C HIS A 104 11.12 -6.43 -14.53
N GLN A 105 11.45 -7.42 -15.39
CA GLN A 105 11.04 -7.41 -16.79
C GLN A 105 9.52 -7.39 -16.94
N ARG A 106 8.80 -8.18 -16.12
CA ARG A 106 7.33 -8.20 -16.13
C ARG A 106 6.73 -6.84 -15.77
N ALA A 107 7.35 -6.12 -14.83
CA ALA A 107 6.91 -4.77 -14.46
C ALA A 107 7.12 -3.78 -15.63
N VAL A 108 8.27 -3.85 -16.30
CA VAL A 108 8.57 -3.05 -17.49
C VAL A 108 7.56 -3.34 -18.61
N ASP A 109 7.25 -4.61 -18.87
CA ASP A 109 6.28 -5.02 -19.89
C ASP A 109 4.86 -4.50 -19.59
N LEU A 110 4.46 -4.54 -18.32
CA LEU A 110 3.17 -3.98 -17.88
C LEU A 110 3.09 -2.46 -18.10
N ILE A 111 4.17 -1.75 -17.82
CA ILE A 111 4.26 -0.30 -18.05
C ILE A 111 4.21 0.00 -19.55
N ASN A 112 5.04 -0.66 -20.34
CA ASN A 112 5.14 -0.43 -21.78
C ASN A 112 3.85 -0.81 -22.53
N SER A 113 3.09 -1.77 -22.03
CA SER A 113 1.79 -2.14 -22.58
C SER A 113 0.65 -1.14 -22.25
N GLY A 114 0.93 -0.11 -21.43
CA GLY A 114 -0.08 0.85 -20.97
C GLY A 114 -1.10 0.29 -19.96
N ARG A 115 -0.90 -0.94 -19.47
CA ARG A 115 -1.80 -1.57 -18.49
C ARG A 115 -1.67 -0.97 -17.10
N ILE A 116 -0.53 -0.31 -16.82
CA ILE A 116 -0.27 0.42 -15.58
C ILE A 116 -0.01 1.88 -15.93
N GLN A 117 -0.75 2.79 -15.33
CA GLN A 117 -0.56 4.22 -15.50
C GLN A 117 0.28 4.76 -14.35
N LEU A 118 1.50 5.18 -14.65
CA LEU A 118 2.44 5.70 -13.65
C LEU A 118 2.42 7.23 -13.54
N ALA A 119 1.98 7.94 -14.58
CA ALA A 119 2.06 9.40 -14.62
C ALA A 119 1.49 10.10 -13.37
N PRO A 120 0.33 9.71 -12.80
CA PRO A 120 -0.22 10.34 -11.60
C PRO A 120 0.61 10.13 -10.33
N ILE A 121 1.42 9.07 -10.27
CA ILE A 121 2.26 8.78 -9.11
C ILE A 121 3.68 9.35 -9.22
N LEU A 122 4.10 9.79 -10.39
CA LEU A 122 5.40 10.42 -10.61
C LEU A 122 5.28 11.92 -10.30
N THR A 123 5.34 12.27 -9.02
CA THR A 123 5.02 13.62 -8.54
C THR A 123 6.16 14.62 -8.68
N HIS A 124 7.41 14.16 -8.60
CA HIS A 124 8.58 15.05 -8.61
C HIS A 124 9.70 14.49 -9.49
N ARG A 125 10.47 15.41 -10.07
CA ARG A 125 11.67 15.09 -10.86
C ARG A 125 12.82 15.99 -10.40
N PHE A 126 13.99 15.41 -10.26
CA PHE A 126 15.20 16.13 -9.87
C PHE A 126 16.38 15.74 -10.77
N PRO A 127 17.25 16.69 -11.13
CA PRO A 127 18.51 16.36 -11.73
C PRO A 127 19.39 15.59 -10.73
N ILE A 128 20.35 14.83 -11.25
CA ILE A 128 21.21 13.97 -10.42
C ILE A 128 22.03 14.78 -9.40
N GLU A 129 22.39 16.02 -9.74
CA GLU A 129 23.12 16.95 -8.89
C GLU A 129 22.34 17.30 -7.61
N ARG A 130 21.01 17.18 -7.64
CA ARG A 130 20.11 17.42 -6.51
C ARG A 130 19.61 16.14 -5.85
N LEU A 131 20.38 15.05 -5.91
CA LEU A 131 20.01 13.75 -5.33
C LEU A 131 19.62 13.84 -3.86
N LYS A 132 20.32 14.67 -3.06
CA LYS A 132 19.98 14.87 -1.65
C LYS A 132 18.57 15.44 -1.47
N ASP A 133 18.20 16.42 -2.27
CA ASP A 133 16.88 17.06 -2.21
C ASP A 133 15.80 16.07 -2.65
N ALA A 134 16.08 15.25 -3.66
CA ALA A 134 15.22 14.20 -4.13
C ALA A 134 14.92 13.15 -3.05
N ILE A 135 15.93 12.75 -2.29
CA ILE A 135 15.78 11.80 -1.16
C ILE A 135 14.92 12.43 -0.06
N LEU A 136 15.17 13.68 0.31
CA LEU A 136 14.39 14.40 1.32
C LEU A 136 12.92 14.54 0.87
N MET A 137 12.69 14.87 -0.40
CA MET A 137 11.35 14.94 -0.98
C MET A 137 10.65 13.57 -0.94
N GLN A 138 11.33 12.48 -1.30
CA GLN A 138 10.76 11.12 -1.25
C GLN A 138 10.36 10.70 0.17
N MET A 139 11.03 11.24 1.20
CA MET A 139 10.72 10.97 2.61
C MET A 139 9.58 11.84 3.14
N SER A 140 9.15 12.85 2.41
CA SER A 140 8.04 13.74 2.79
C SER A 140 6.69 13.15 2.46
N SER A 141 5.63 13.73 3.03
CA SER A 141 4.24 13.41 2.67
C SER A 141 3.79 14.05 1.36
N GLU A 142 4.57 14.98 0.80
CA GLU A 142 4.25 15.75 -0.40
C GLU A 142 4.48 14.94 -1.69
N SER A 143 5.29 13.90 -1.61
CA SER A 143 5.60 13.05 -2.77
C SER A 143 4.95 11.68 -2.71
N LEU A 144 4.66 11.12 -3.89
CA LEU A 144 4.38 9.69 -4.07
C LEU A 144 5.63 8.97 -4.59
N LYS A 145 6.11 9.41 -5.74
CA LYS A 145 7.33 8.88 -6.34
C LYS A 145 8.17 10.00 -6.92
N VAL A 146 9.45 10.01 -6.55
CA VAL A 146 10.45 10.95 -7.05
C VAL A 146 11.34 10.25 -8.08
N LEU A 147 11.52 10.88 -9.23
CA LEU A 147 12.47 10.46 -10.25
C LEU A 147 13.74 11.31 -10.16
N VAL A 148 14.87 10.68 -10.39
CA VAL A 148 16.18 11.35 -10.52
C VAL A 148 16.81 10.92 -11.84
N GLY A 149 17.30 11.89 -12.61
CA GLY A 149 17.93 11.62 -13.91
C GLY A 149 18.76 12.79 -14.41
N SER A 150 19.53 12.54 -15.47
CA SER A 150 20.41 13.55 -16.09
C SER A 150 19.68 14.60 -16.95
N ASN A 151 18.40 14.38 -17.27
CA ASN A 151 17.64 15.20 -18.21
C ASN A 151 16.46 15.96 -17.54
N TYR A 152 16.54 16.17 -16.25
CA TYR A 152 15.55 16.96 -15.51
C TYR A 152 16.20 18.28 -15.06
N ASP A 153 15.91 19.35 -15.78
CA ASP A 153 16.32 20.71 -15.43
C ASP A 153 15.39 21.32 -14.36
#